data_e39b4bde4bb630cf9a1a7d559ee753fe
#
_entry.id   e39b4bde4bb630cf9a1a7d559ee753fe
#
_cell.length_a   1.000
_cell.length_b   1.000
_cell.length_c   1.000
_cell.angle_alpha   90.00
_cell.angle_beta   90.00
_cell.angle_gamma   90.00
#
_symmetry.space_group_name_H-M   'P 1'
#
loop_
_entity.id
_entity.type
_entity.pdbx_description
1 polymer ?
#
loop_
_entity_poly.entity_id
_entity_poly.type
_entity_poly.pdbx_seq_one_letter_code
_entity_poly.pdbx_strand_id
1 'polypeptide(L)'
;MIRVLENEFYYLDNFQRVLDWIGERYADLLDETELAFLAAFPTLPHNARALFVRMVMRKGDLFRASKLMYAEIGCPVDAANLLLGTGWIERDPALTLDELFDLLSKPEIAEAFGARLRHKSARKDQQLAALREALCDELADADQRPFSAWYQDCPDTALRILVKPLCDRLRLIFFGNLHQDWTEFVLSDLGLFRYEQIDISPASRGFRRRADVEHYIQLHACRERFATARDTGETVDQIVRDVPQHAFGNDWLESRREKLLFQIGQHYEKLKDWDGAFGAYARCRFPGARARSIRVLEKHERFDHAYELLCAAQLAPESDA
;
A
#
# COMPACT_ATOMS: atom_id res chain seq x y z
N MET A 1 -0.50 -10.59 33.31
CA MET A 1 -0.71 -11.98 32.83
C MET A 1 -1.06 -11.90 31.36
N ILE A 2 -0.22 -12.44 30.47
CA ILE A 2 -0.54 -12.57 29.04
C ILE A 2 -1.61 -13.65 28.96
N ARG A 3 -2.83 -13.31 28.52
CA ARG A 3 -3.89 -14.29 28.27
C ARG A 3 -3.43 -15.20 27.12
N VAL A 4 -3.43 -16.49 27.35
CA VAL A 4 -3.30 -17.47 26.28
C VAL A 4 -4.55 -17.32 25.41
N LEU A 5 -4.39 -17.19 24.11
CA LEU A 5 -5.50 -17.13 23.16
C LEU A 5 -6.20 -18.50 23.20
N GLU A 6 -7.37 -18.56 23.85
CA GLU A 6 -8.18 -19.79 23.96
C GLU A 6 -8.84 -20.16 22.61
N ASN A 7 -9.04 -19.15 21.72
CA ASN A 7 -9.64 -19.33 20.40
C ASN A 7 -8.54 -19.30 19.32
N GLU A 8 -8.27 -20.42 18.69
CA GLU A 8 -7.30 -20.53 17.58
C GLU A 8 -7.70 -19.73 16.34
N PHE A 9 -9.00 -19.43 16.19
CA PHE A 9 -9.56 -18.66 15.06
C PHE A 9 -9.86 -17.20 15.41
N TYR A 10 -9.29 -16.65 16.49
CA TYR A 10 -9.49 -15.25 16.89
C TYR A 10 -9.31 -14.26 15.74
N TYR A 11 -8.37 -14.49 14.84
CA TYR A 11 -8.09 -13.64 13.69
C TYR A 11 -9.23 -13.62 12.69
N LEU A 12 -9.91 -14.76 12.50
CA LEU A 12 -11.08 -14.87 11.63
C LEU A 12 -12.28 -14.13 12.22
N ASP A 13 -12.53 -14.32 13.50
CA ASP A 13 -13.63 -13.64 14.21
C ASP A 13 -13.44 -12.12 14.20
N ASN A 14 -12.20 -11.67 14.40
CA ASN A 14 -11.89 -10.25 14.34
C ASN A 14 -12.04 -9.67 12.93
N PHE A 15 -11.59 -10.38 11.92
CA PHE A 15 -11.76 -9.97 10.54
C PHE A 15 -13.26 -9.86 10.18
N GLN A 16 -14.08 -10.86 10.57
CA GLN A 16 -15.51 -10.82 10.36
C GLN A 16 -16.16 -9.63 11.06
N ARG A 17 -15.83 -9.37 12.33
CA ARG A 17 -16.35 -8.20 13.07
C ARG A 17 -16.03 -6.88 12.36
N VAL A 18 -14.84 -6.78 11.77
CA VAL A 18 -14.48 -5.57 11.00
C VAL A 18 -15.32 -5.44 9.74
N LEU A 19 -15.53 -6.53 9.01
CA LEU A 19 -16.39 -6.51 7.82
C LEU A 19 -17.82 -6.11 8.19
N ASP A 20 -18.37 -6.68 9.26
CA ASP A 20 -19.70 -6.36 9.76
C ASP A 20 -19.79 -4.86 10.17
N TRP A 21 -18.79 -4.38 10.91
CA TRP A 21 -18.71 -2.99 11.34
C TRP A 21 -18.63 -2.00 10.16
N ILE A 22 -17.85 -2.34 9.13
CA ILE A 22 -17.75 -1.53 7.91
C ILE A 22 -19.09 -1.55 7.17
N GLY A 23 -19.70 -2.72 7.01
CA GLY A 23 -21.00 -2.86 6.35
C GLY A 23 -22.11 -2.06 7.02
N GLU A 24 -22.13 -2.01 8.36
CA GLU A 24 -23.10 -1.23 9.12
C GLU A 24 -22.88 0.29 9.04
N ARG A 25 -21.62 0.73 9.03
CA ARG A 25 -21.28 2.14 9.23
C ARG A 25 -20.81 2.87 7.99
N TYR A 26 -20.31 2.16 6.97
CA TYR A 26 -19.68 2.74 5.81
C TYR A 26 -20.20 2.17 4.47
N ALA A 27 -21.37 1.52 4.47
CA ALA A 27 -21.94 0.95 3.25
C ALA A 27 -22.10 2.00 2.12
N ASP A 28 -22.32 3.27 2.50
CA ASP A 28 -22.40 4.41 1.58
C ASP A 28 -21.08 4.78 0.89
N LEU A 29 -19.95 4.28 1.38
CA LEU A 29 -18.62 4.47 0.77
C LEU A 29 -18.16 3.28 -0.08
N LEU A 30 -18.84 2.13 0.03
CA LEU A 30 -18.44 0.90 -0.64
C LEU A 30 -18.97 0.84 -2.08
N ASP A 31 -18.17 0.31 -2.98
CA ASP A 31 -18.62 -0.02 -4.32
C ASP A 31 -19.31 -1.40 -4.37
N GLU A 32 -19.89 -1.73 -5.54
CA GLU A 32 -20.60 -2.99 -5.74
C GLU A 32 -19.72 -4.22 -5.48
N THR A 33 -18.43 -4.16 -5.85
CA THR A 33 -17.48 -5.26 -5.66
C THR A 33 -17.18 -5.48 -4.18
N GLU A 34 -17.02 -4.38 -3.43
CA GLU A 34 -16.77 -4.43 -1.99
C GLU A 34 -18.02 -4.93 -1.23
N LEU A 35 -19.21 -4.47 -1.60
CA LEU A 35 -20.46 -4.98 -1.03
C LEU A 35 -20.66 -6.46 -1.33
N ALA A 36 -20.38 -6.89 -2.57
CA ALA A 36 -20.44 -8.30 -2.95
C ALA A 36 -19.44 -9.16 -2.15
N PHE A 37 -18.22 -8.63 -1.90
CA PHE A 37 -17.22 -9.30 -1.07
C PHE A 37 -17.71 -9.47 0.38
N LEU A 38 -18.25 -8.40 1.00
CA LEU A 38 -18.80 -8.47 2.35
C LEU A 38 -19.92 -9.48 2.48
N ALA A 39 -20.81 -9.57 1.47
CA ALA A 39 -21.92 -10.53 1.45
C ALA A 39 -21.45 -11.97 1.22
N ALA A 40 -20.43 -12.18 0.38
CA ALA A 40 -19.96 -13.51 0.02
C ALA A 40 -19.04 -14.12 1.09
N PHE A 41 -18.20 -13.32 1.77
CA PHE A 41 -17.22 -13.82 2.71
C PHE A 41 -17.81 -14.73 3.81
N PRO A 42 -18.90 -14.36 4.52
CA PRO A 42 -19.46 -15.22 5.58
C PRO A 42 -20.08 -16.52 5.05
N THR A 43 -20.39 -16.61 3.76
CA THR A 43 -20.99 -17.82 3.16
C THR A 43 -19.96 -18.91 2.84
N LEU A 44 -18.68 -18.57 2.83
CA LEU A 44 -17.62 -19.54 2.56
C LEU A 44 -17.41 -20.50 3.73
N PRO A 45 -16.95 -21.73 3.44
CA PRO A 45 -16.56 -22.69 4.47
C PRO A 45 -15.53 -22.10 5.43
N HIS A 46 -15.61 -22.52 6.70
CA HIS A 46 -14.80 -21.96 7.79
C HIS A 46 -13.29 -22.04 7.52
N ASN A 47 -12.78 -23.17 7.03
CA ASN A 47 -11.38 -23.37 6.71
C ASN A 47 -10.91 -22.48 5.53
N ALA A 48 -11.76 -22.25 4.53
CA ALA A 48 -11.45 -21.34 3.42
C ALA A 48 -11.35 -19.88 3.91
N ARG A 49 -12.31 -19.43 4.74
CA ARG A 49 -12.24 -18.10 5.38
C ARG A 49 -10.99 -17.95 6.23
N ALA A 50 -10.69 -18.95 7.05
CA ALA A 50 -9.51 -18.94 7.90
C ALA A 50 -8.21 -18.82 7.11
N LEU A 51 -8.06 -19.61 6.03
CA LEU A 51 -6.90 -19.52 5.15
C LEU A 51 -6.80 -18.14 4.47
N PHE A 52 -7.91 -17.63 3.94
CA PHE A 52 -7.95 -16.32 3.31
C PHE A 52 -7.47 -15.22 4.25
N VAL A 53 -7.98 -15.18 5.49
CA VAL A 53 -7.57 -14.16 6.47
C VAL A 53 -6.09 -14.30 6.82
N ARG A 54 -5.58 -15.52 7.00
CA ARG A 54 -4.14 -15.77 7.21
C ARG A 54 -3.28 -15.22 6.06
N MET A 55 -3.75 -15.37 4.82
CA MET A 55 -3.06 -14.80 3.66
C MET A 55 -3.12 -13.26 3.67
N VAL A 56 -4.29 -12.68 3.91
CA VAL A 56 -4.48 -11.20 3.94
C VAL A 56 -3.65 -10.54 5.04
N MET A 57 -3.47 -11.20 6.18
CA MET A 57 -2.66 -10.70 7.31
C MET A 57 -1.15 -10.72 7.03
N ARG A 58 -0.70 -11.45 6.01
CA ARG A 58 0.71 -11.46 5.64
C ARG A 58 1.06 -10.29 4.73
N LYS A 59 2.34 -9.95 4.73
CA LYS A 59 2.88 -8.96 3.79
C LYS A 59 2.89 -9.53 2.37
N GLY A 60 2.49 -8.69 1.41
CA GLY A 60 2.42 -9.06 -0.01
C GLY A 60 1.11 -9.77 -0.37
N ASP A 61 1.04 -10.20 -1.61
CA ASP A 61 -0.11 -10.86 -2.24
C ASP A 61 0.23 -12.25 -2.81
N LEU A 62 1.53 -12.60 -2.85
CA LEU A 62 2.07 -13.83 -3.40
C LEU A 62 2.53 -14.79 -2.30
N PHE A 63 2.14 -16.07 -2.42
CA PHE A 63 2.43 -17.10 -1.43
C PHE A 63 2.79 -18.43 -2.09
N ARG A 64 3.66 -19.20 -1.45
CA ARG A 64 3.88 -20.61 -1.76
C ARG A 64 2.85 -21.45 -1.00
N ALA A 65 2.15 -22.34 -1.69
CA ALA A 65 1.13 -23.21 -1.07
C ALA A 65 1.72 -24.03 0.08
N SER A 66 2.94 -24.55 -0.07
CA SER A 66 3.64 -25.30 0.98
C SER A 66 3.98 -24.47 2.24
N LYS A 67 3.94 -23.15 2.15
CA LYS A 67 4.21 -22.23 3.27
C LYS A 67 2.95 -21.73 3.99
N LEU A 68 1.78 -22.17 3.54
CA LEU A 68 0.48 -21.84 4.13
C LEU A 68 -0.02 -22.94 5.08
N MET A 69 0.90 -23.57 5.81
CA MET A 69 0.59 -24.64 6.77
C MET A 69 0.16 -24.05 8.11
N TYR A 70 -1.08 -24.32 8.49
CA TYR A 70 -1.69 -23.89 9.75
C TYR A 70 -2.45 -25.07 10.36
N ALA A 71 -2.06 -25.46 11.57
CA ALA A 71 -2.62 -26.66 12.23
C ALA A 71 -4.15 -26.56 12.41
N GLU A 72 -4.63 -25.37 12.72
CA GLU A 72 -6.04 -25.08 12.95
C GLU A 72 -6.90 -25.13 11.68
N ILE A 73 -6.31 -24.96 10.50
CA ILE A 73 -7.04 -24.94 9.22
C ILE A 73 -7.21 -26.34 8.64
N GLY A 74 -6.34 -27.27 9.00
CA GLY A 74 -6.29 -28.62 8.44
C GLY A 74 -5.56 -28.64 7.10
N CYS A 75 -6.21 -29.15 6.03
CA CYS A 75 -5.60 -29.23 4.70
C CYS A 75 -5.64 -27.87 3.98
N PRO A 76 -4.50 -27.17 3.83
CA PRO A 76 -4.49 -25.87 3.14
C PRO A 76 -4.83 -25.96 1.67
N VAL A 77 -4.56 -27.11 1.03
CA VAL A 77 -4.86 -27.32 -0.40
C VAL A 77 -6.38 -27.34 -0.62
N ASP A 78 -7.12 -28.01 0.25
CA ASP A 78 -8.58 -28.06 0.15
C ASP A 78 -9.20 -26.69 0.40
N ALA A 79 -8.71 -25.98 1.41
CA ALA A 79 -9.13 -24.61 1.70
C ALA A 79 -8.82 -23.66 0.52
N ALA A 80 -7.64 -23.77 -0.10
CA ALA A 80 -7.28 -22.98 -1.27
C ALA A 80 -8.14 -23.32 -2.50
N ASN A 81 -8.49 -24.60 -2.70
CA ASN A 81 -9.38 -25.01 -3.80
C ASN A 81 -10.77 -24.35 -3.71
N LEU A 82 -11.30 -24.20 -2.50
CA LEU A 82 -12.57 -23.50 -2.27
C LEU A 82 -12.44 -21.99 -2.58
N LEU A 83 -11.32 -21.36 -2.27
CA LEU A 83 -11.06 -19.96 -2.56
C LEU A 83 -10.85 -19.70 -4.06
N LEU A 84 -10.27 -20.63 -4.81
CA LEU A 84 -10.14 -20.52 -6.27
C LEU A 84 -11.48 -20.35 -6.96
N GLY A 85 -12.52 -21.03 -6.46
CA GLY A 85 -13.89 -20.93 -6.99
C GLY A 85 -14.52 -19.55 -6.82
N THR A 86 -13.99 -18.70 -5.93
CA THR A 86 -14.50 -17.34 -5.71
C THR A 86 -13.88 -16.30 -6.65
N GLY A 87 -12.78 -16.59 -7.31
CA GLY A 87 -11.97 -15.63 -8.05
C GLY A 87 -11.18 -14.66 -7.15
N TRP A 88 -11.08 -14.91 -5.84
CA TRP A 88 -10.31 -14.06 -4.92
C TRP A 88 -8.83 -14.38 -4.88
N ILE A 89 -8.50 -15.60 -5.26
CA ILE A 89 -7.11 -16.04 -5.42
C ILE A 89 -6.91 -16.69 -6.77
N GLU A 90 -5.69 -16.67 -7.25
CA GLU A 90 -5.24 -17.31 -8.48
C GLU A 90 -4.16 -18.34 -8.12
N ARG A 91 -4.22 -19.49 -8.80
CA ARG A 91 -3.18 -20.53 -8.73
C ARG A 91 -2.25 -20.41 -9.93
N ASP A 92 -0.97 -20.63 -9.68
CA ASP A 92 0.07 -20.56 -10.72
C ASP A 92 0.07 -19.22 -11.48
N PRO A 93 0.07 -18.07 -10.73
CA PRO A 93 -0.01 -16.76 -11.35
C PRO A 93 1.19 -16.49 -12.25
N ALA A 94 0.98 -15.63 -13.25
CA ALA A 94 2.07 -15.08 -14.03
C ALA A 94 2.92 -14.14 -13.15
N LEU A 95 4.22 -14.40 -13.07
CA LEU A 95 5.19 -13.71 -12.22
C LEU A 95 6.27 -13.05 -13.05
N THR A 96 6.67 -11.85 -12.65
CA THR A 96 7.93 -11.26 -13.08
C THR A 96 9.11 -12.00 -12.44
N LEU A 97 10.32 -11.79 -12.98
CA LEU A 97 11.52 -12.36 -12.39
C LEU A 97 11.77 -11.86 -10.95
N ASP A 98 11.41 -10.63 -10.65
CA ASP A 98 11.48 -10.04 -9.30
C ASP A 98 10.57 -10.75 -8.31
N GLU A 99 9.30 -10.87 -8.66
CA GLU A 99 8.30 -11.57 -7.85
C GLU A 99 8.70 -13.02 -7.60
N LEU A 100 9.23 -13.69 -8.62
CA LEU A 100 9.76 -15.04 -8.49
C LEU A 100 10.93 -15.09 -7.48
N PHE A 101 11.86 -14.14 -7.58
CA PHE A 101 12.98 -14.05 -6.63
C PHE A 101 12.50 -13.79 -5.21
N ASP A 102 11.45 -13.00 -5.01
CA ASP A 102 10.88 -12.78 -3.68
C ASP A 102 10.28 -14.06 -3.08
N LEU A 103 9.68 -14.91 -3.90
CA LEU A 103 9.09 -16.18 -3.48
C LEU A 103 10.10 -17.28 -3.20
N LEU A 104 11.21 -17.36 -3.98
CA LEU A 104 12.16 -18.45 -3.93
C LEU A 104 13.30 -18.17 -2.93
N SER A 105 13.75 -19.22 -2.27
CA SER A 105 15.02 -19.23 -1.52
C SER A 105 16.22 -19.38 -2.48
N LYS A 106 17.43 -19.04 -2.01
CA LYS A 106 18.65 -19.21 -2.82
C LYS A 106 18.85 -20.62 -3.38
N PRO A 107 18.65 -21.71 -2.60
CA PRO A 107 18.71 -23.06 -3.15
C PRO A 107 17.73 -23.31 -4.28
N GLU A 108 16.47 -22.87 -4.11
CA GLU A 108 15.43 -23.01 -5.12
C GLU A 108 15.74 -22.21 -6.40
N ILE A 109 16.31 -21.00 -6.26
CA ILE A 109 16.80 -20.20 -7.41
C ILE A 109 17.89 -20.98 -8.15
N ALA A 110 18.85 -21.60 -7.42
CA ALA A 110 19.91 -22.39 -8.03
C ALA A 110 19.38 -23.66 -8.72
N GLU A 111 18.29 -24.23 -8.23
CA GLU A 111 17.61 -25.36 -8.84
C GLU A 111 16.83 -24.95 -10.08
N ALA A 112 15.99 -23.91 -9.99
CA ALA A 112 15.16 -23.42 -11.09
C ALA A 112 15.99 -22.95 -12.31
N PHE A 113 17.10 -22.24 -12.06
CA PHE A 113 17.89 -21.66 -13.13
C PHE A 113 19.16 -22.44 -13.50
N GLY A 114 19.58 -23.39 -12.66
CA GLY A 114 20.65 -24.34 -12.97
C GLY A 114 21.93 -23.72 -13.55
N ALA A 115 22.23 -24.07 -14.81
CA ALA A 115 23.42 -23.61 -15.54
C ALA A 115 23.33 -22.13 -16.00
N ARG A 116 22.13 -21.52 -16.02
CA ARG A 116 21.93 -20.11 -16.37
C ARG A 116 22.45 -19.17 -15.27
N LEU A 117 22.59 -19.68 -14.04
CA LEU A 117 23.08 -18.93 -12.88
C LEU A 117 24.59 -18.96 -12.81
N ARG A 118 25.28 -17.93 -13.31
CA ARG A 118 26.75 -17.86 -13.39
C ARG A 118 27.44 -17.90 -12.02
N HIS A 119 26.83 -17.32 -10.98
CA HIS A 119 27.39 -17.17 -9.63
C HIS A 119 26.42 -17.65 -8.54
N LYS A 120 26.39 -18.96 -8.28
CA LYS A 120 25.49 -19.59 -7.29
C LYS A 120 25.70 -19.11 -5.85
N SER A 121 26.90 -18.67 -5.49
CA SER A 121 27.25 -18.16 -4.15
C SER A 121 26.98 -16.67 -3.96
N ALA A 122 26.72 -15.92 -5.04
CA ALA A 122 26.48 -14.49 -5.01
C ALA A 122 25.25 -14.13 -4.14
N ARG A 123 25.13 -12.86 -3.76
CA ARG A 123 23.93 -12.35 -3.08
C ARG A 123 22.73 -12.43 -4.02
N LYS A 124 21.52 -12.50 -3.45
CA LYS A 124 20.27 -12.70 -4.20
C LYS A 124 20.01 -11.56 -5.20
N ASP A 125 20.30 -10.33 -4.81
CA ASP A 125 20.26 -9.14 -5.66
C ASP A 125 21.20 -9.22 -6.86
N GLN A 126 22.42 -9.70 -6.65
CA GLN A 126 23.42 -9.90 -7.70
C GLN A 126 23.03 -11.05 -8.66
N GLN A 127 22.43 -12.11 -8.12
CA GLN A 127 21.90 -13.21 -8.92
C GLN A 127 20.77 -12.74 -9.83
N LEU A 128 19.85 -11.91 -9.29
CA LEU A 128 18.74 -11.32 -10.02
C LEU A 128 19.25 -10.45 -11.18
N ALA A 129 20.21 -9.55 -10.90
CA ALA A 129 20.80 -8.68 -11.92
C ALA A 129 21.45 -9.48 -13.06
N ALA A 130 22.23 -10.52 -12.70
CA ALA A 130 22.89 -11.38 -13.68
C ALA A 130 21.91 -12.21 -14.52
N LEU A 131 20.79 -12.65 -13.92
CA LEU A 131 19.75 -13.37 -14.65
C LEU A 131 18.94 -12.45 -15.57
N ARG A 132 18.65 -11.22 -15.16
CA ARG A 132 18.02 -10.22 -16.05
C ARG A 132 18.85 -9.98 -17.32
N GLU A 133 20.16 -9.85 -17.16
CA GLU A 133 21.08 -9.70 -18.30
C GLU A 133 21.08 -10.95 -19.18
N ALA A 134 21.14 -12.14 -18.56
CA ALA A 134 21.17 -13.40 -19.29
C ALA A 134 19.85 -13.75 -20.00
N LEU A 135 18.73 -13.23 -19.55
CA LEU A 135 17.38 -13.48 -20.05
C LEU A 135 16.78 -12.26 -20.79
N CYS A 136 17.58 -11.23 -21.10
CA CYS A 136 17.07 -9.97 -21.65
C CYS A 136 16.20 -10.17 -22.90
N ASP A 137 16.62 -11.03 -23.83
CA ASP A 137 15.86 -11.31 -25.06
C ASP A 137 14.55 -12.08 -24.76
N GLU A 138 14.60 -13.05 -23.84
CA GLU A 138 13.43 -13.82 -23.43
C GLU A 138 12.43 -12.96 -22.64
N LEU A 139 12.90 -12.01 -21.84
CA LEU A 139 12.07 -11.07 -21.07
C LEU A 139 11.49 -9.95 -21.93
N ALA A 140 12.15 -9.60 -23.04
CA ALA A 140 11.60 -8.63 -23.98
C ALA A 140 10.33 -9.14 -24.68
N ASP A 141 10.22 -10.46 -24.90
CA ASP A 141 9.04 -11.10 -25.49
C ASP A 141 7.91 -11.32 -24.45
N ALA A 142 8.26 -11.69 -23.22
CA ALA A 142 7.33 -11.91 -22.13
C ALA A 142 8.06 -11.73 -20.79
N ASP A 143 7.80 -10.60 -20.11
CA ASP A 143 8.37 -10.29 -18.79
C ASP A 143 7.69 -11.06 -17.64
N GLN A 144 6.52 -11.65 -17.89
CA GLN A 144 5.76 -12.43 -16.94
C GLN A 144 5.48 -13.84 -17.47
N ARG A 145 5.67 -14.84 -16.61
CA ARG A 145 5.38 -16.25 -16.93
C ARG A 145 4.75 -16.93 -15.70
N PRO A 146 3.89 -17.95 -15.89
CA PRO A 146 3.40 -18.77 -14.78
C PRO A 146 4.54 -19.27 -13.90
N PHE A 147 4.29 -19.41 -12.60
CA PHE A 147 5.27 -19.94 -11.65
C PHE A 147 5.83 -21.31 -12.11
N SER A 148 4.93 -22.19 -12.60
CA SER A 148 5.29 -23.50 -13.14
C SER A 148 6.20 -23.43 -14.38
N ALA A 149 6.13 -22.38 -15.19
CA ALA A 149 7.01 -22.18 -16.33
C ALA A 149 8.40 -21.68 -15.92
N TRP A 150 8.48 -20.93 -14.81
CA TRP A 150 9.76 -20.51 -14.22
C TRP A 150 10.49 -21.65 -13.52
N TYR A 151 9.75 -22.51 -12.83
CA TYR A 151 10.29 -23.61 -12.01
C TYR A 151 9.53 -24.91 -12.30
N GLN A 152 9.87 -25.54 -13.44
CA GLN A 152 9.12 -26.66 -14.03
C GLN A 152 9.02 -27.89 -13.12
N ASP A 153 10.08 -28.25 -12.40
CA ASP A 153 10.14 -29.44 -11.55
C ASP A 153 9.77 -29.16 -10.09
N CYS A 154 9.18 -27.98 -9.80
CA CYS A 154 8.80 -27.63 -8.44
C CYS A 154 7.57 -28.44 -8.00
N PRO A 155 7.65 -29.20 -6.88
CA PRO A 155 6.49 -29.93 -6.35
C PRO A 155 5.43 -29.03 -5.68
N ASP A 156 5.70 -27.74 -5.59
CA ASP A 156 4.85 -26.74 -4.96
C ASP A 156 4.23 -25.79 -6.01
N THR A 157 3.28 -24.99 -5.61
CA THR A 157 2.67 -23.97 -6.47
C THR A 157 2.62 -22.62 -5.80
N ALA A 158 2.53 -21.56 -6.59
CA ALA A 158 2.28 -20.21 -6.11
C ALA A 158 0.78 -19.91 -6.11
N LEU A 159 0.36 -19.07 -5.18
CA LEU A 159 -0.98 -18.51 -5.06
C LEU A 159 -0.88 -17.00 -4.97
N ARG A 160 -1.75 -16.26 -5.67
CA ARG A 160 -1.86 -14.80 -5.59
C ARG A 160 -3.23 -14.41 -5.06
N ILE A 161 -3.29 -13.47 -4.11
CA ILE A 161 -4.55 -12.82 -3.71
C ILE A 161 -4.87 -11.72 -4.73
N LEU A 162 -5.96 -11.88 -5.48
CA LEU A 162 -6.41 -10.89 -6.46
C LEU A 162 -7.15 -9.71 -5.80
N VAL A 163 -7.84 -9.98 -4.69
CA VAL A 163 -8.64 -8.98 -3.96
C VAL A 163 -7.85 -8.25 -2.85
N LYS A 164 -6.51 -8.32 -2.88
CA LYS A 164 -5.67 -7.61 -1.89
C LYS A 164 -5.92 -6.10 -1.86
N PRO A 165 -6.04 -5.40 -3.02
CA PRO A 165 -6.37 -3.98 -3.03
C PRO A 165 -7.73 -3.66 -2.39
N LEU A 166 -8.73 -4.52 -2.55
CA LEU A 166 -10.03 -4.40 -1.89
C LEU A 166 -9.86 -4.53 -0.37
N CYS A 167 -9.17 -5.56 0.11
CA CYS A 167 -8.90 -5.75 1.53
C CYS A 167 -8.12 -4.58 2.14
N ASP A 168 -7.19 -3.99 1.42
CA ASP A 168 -6.45 -2.81 1.87
C ASP A 168 -7.33 -1.56 1.95
N ARG A 169 -8.32 -1.39 1.05
CA ARG A 169 -9.32 -0.31 1.18
C ARG A 169 -10.23 -0.52 2.39
N LEU A 170 -10.72 -1.72 2.62
CA LEU A 170 -11.51 -2.02 3.82
C LEU A 170 -10.71 -1.76 5.09
N ARG A 171 -9.44 -2.17 5.12
CA ARG A 171 -8.51 -1.86 6.22
C ARG A 171 -8.35 -0.36 6.42
N LEU A 172 -8.18 0.40 5.34
CA LEU A 172 -8.08 1.85 5.39
C LEU A 172 -9.35 2.49 5.96
N ILE A 173 -10.52 2.06 5.52
CA ILE A 173 -11.81 2.56 6.01
C ILE A 173 -11.95 2.30 7.50
N PHE A 174 -11.54 1.13 7.98
CA PHE A 174 -11.63 0.75 9.38
C PHE A 174 -10.65 1.53 10.26
N PHE A 175 -9.35 1.52 9.94
CA PHE A 175 -8.32 2.15 10.76
C PHE A 175 -8.15 3.66 10.50
N GLY A 176 -8.71 4.20 9.43
CA GLY A 176 -8.49 5.59 9.01
C GLY A 176 -7.07 5.87 8.51
N ASN A 177 -6.22 4.84 8.38
CA ASN A 177 -4.85 4.96 7.90
C ASN A 177 -4.31 3.61 7.37
N LEU A 178 -3.19 3.64 6.63
CA LEU A 178 -2.52 2.45 6.09
C LEU A 178 -1.28 2.02 6.90
N HIS A 179 -1.00 2.65 8.04
CA HIS A 179 0.11 2.27 8.92
C HIS A 179 -0.24 1.08 9.81
N GLN A 180 -1.49 1.00 10.24
CA GLN A 180 -2.02 -0.13 11.00
C GLN A 180 -2.38 -1.26 10.05
N ASP A 181 -2.10 -2.49 10.47
CA ASP A 181 -2.41 -3.69 9.71
C ASP A 181 -3.37 -4.63 10.46
N TRP A 182 -3.76 -5.71 9.80
CA TRP A 182 -4.69 -6.68 10.36
C TRP A 182 -4.15 -7.41 11.61
N THR A 183 -2.84 -7.35 11.88
CA THR A 183 -2.22 -7.98 13.05
C THR A 183 -2.46 -7.20 14.34
N GLU A 184 -2.87 -5.93 14.26
CA GLU A 184 -3.22 -5.09 15.42
C GLU A 184 -4.35 -5.69 16.26
N PHE A 185 -5.23 -6.50 15.66
CA PHE A 185 -6.28 -7.19 16.39
C PHE A 185 -5.76 -8.19 17.42
N VAL A 186 -4.60 -8.80 17.19
CA VAL A 186 -3.94 -9.70 18.15
C VAL A 186 -3.66 -8.95 19.46
N LEU A 187 -3.22 -7.70 19.35
CA LEU A 187 -2.89 -6.86 20.50
C LEU A 187 -4.14 -6.49 21.31
N SER A 188 -5.27 -6.30 20.63
CA SER A 188 -6.57 -6.06 21.27
C SER A 188 -7.05 -7.30 22.04
N ASP A 189 -7.00 -8.48 21.43
CA ASP A 189 -7.43 -9.74 22.05
C ASP A 189 -6.55 -10.14 23.22
N LEU A 190 -5.25 -9.86 23.16
CA LEU A 190 -4.33 -10.01 24.28
C LEU A 190 -4.58 -9.01 25.41
N GLY A 191 -5.48 -8.04 25.22
CA GLY A 191 -5.80 -6.99 26.18
C GLY A 191 -4.71 -5.92 26.33
N LEU A 192 -3.75 -5.87 25.40
CA LEU A 192 -2.69 -4.86 25.37
C LEU A 192 -3.24 -3.51 24.89
N PHE A 193 -4.25 -3.52 24.00
CA PHE A 193 -5.00 -2.35 23.58
C PHE A 193 -6.48 -2.52 23.95
N ARG A 194 -7.09 -1.44 24.42
CA ARG A 194 -8.54 -1.33 24.62
C ARG A 194 -9.03 -0.18 23.78
N TYR A 195 -9.90 -0.48 22.82
CA TYR A 195 -10.55 0.52 22.00
C TYR A 195 -11.84 0.98 22.69
N GLU A 196 -12.03 2.30 22.79
CA GLU A 196 -13.29 2.86 23.26
C GLU A 196 -14.38 2.63 22.21
N GLN A 197 -15.58 2.28 22.67
CA GLN A 197 -16.75 2.25 21.82
C GLN A 197 -17.26 3.68 21.65
N ILE A 198 -16.87 4.33 20.56
CA ILE A 198 -17.31 5.68 20.22
C ILE A 198 -18.40 5.58 19.16
N ASP A 199 -19.53 6.22 19.40
CA ASP A 199 -20.56 6.41 18.38
C ASP A 199 -20.06 7.40 17.32
N ILE A 200 -19.61 6.85 16.18
CA ILE A 200 -19.11 7.65 15.06
C ILE A 200 -20.28 8.00 14.16
N SER A 201 -20.74 9.25 14.26
CA SER A 201 -21.73 9.78 13.31
C SER A 201 -21.13 9.92 11.90
N PRO A 202 -21.91 9.89 10.82
CA PRO A 202 -21.41 10.13 9.47
C PRO A 202 -20.60 11.44 9.33
N ALA A 203 -20.95 12.46 10.11
CA ALA A 203 -20.26 13.75 10.09
C ALA A 203 -18.87 13.72 10.76
N SER A 204 -18.65 12.81 11.71
CA SER A 204 -17.38 12.67 12.43
C SER A 204 -16.41 11.66 11.78
N ARG A 205 -16.80 11.03 10.66
CA ARG A 205 -15.93 10.10 9.92
C ARG A 205 -14.78 10.84 9.26
N GLY A 206 -13.58 10.24 9.27
CA GLY A 206 -12.44 10.73 8.50
C GLY A 206 -12.69 10.70 6.99
N PHE A 207 -13.36 9.64 6.52
CA PHE A 207 -13.84 9.51 5.14
C PHE A 207 -15.35 9.73 5.10
N ARG A 208 -15.78 10.75 4.38
CA ARG A 208 -17.21 11.12 4.24
C ARG A 208 -17.79 10.75 2.89
N ARG A 209 -16.94 10.54 1.89
CA ARG A 209 -17.29 10.20 0.51
C ARG A 209 -16.28 9.17 -0.02
N ARG A 210 -16.70 8.37 -0.97
CA ARG A 210 -15.82 7.43 -1.67
C ARG A 210 -14.54 8.11 -2.18
N ALA A 211 -14.67 9.29 -2.77
CA ALA A 211 -13.54 10.05 -3.26
C ALA A 211 -12.48 10.35 -2.17
N ASP A 212 -12.86 10.47 -0.91
CA ASP A 212 -11.91 10.69 0.18
C ASP A 212 -10.99 9.48 0.38
N VAL A 213 -11.52 8.27 0.23
CA VAL A 213 -10.75 7.00 0.31
C VAL A 213 -9.72 6.95 -0.81
N GLU A 214 -10.14 7.23 -2.04
CA GLU A 214 -9.27 7.22 -3.22
C GLU A 214 -8.17 8.29 -3.12
N HIS A 215 -8.53 9.49 -2.68
CA HIS A 215 -7.56 10.57 -2.45
C HIS A 215 -6.53 10.20 -1.37
N TYR A 216 -6.96 9.54 -0.30
CA TYR A 216 -6.03 9.08 0.72
C TYR A 216 -5.02 8.08 0.14
N ILE A 217 -5.51 7.07 -0.61
CA ILE A 217 -4.66 6.05 -1.23
C ILE A 217 -3.64 6.71 -2.17
N GLN A 218 -4.08 7.65 -3.02
CA GLN A 218 -3.22 8.37 -3.94
C GLN A 218 -2.15 9.19 -3.20
N LEU A 219 -2.53 9.94 -2.17
CA LEU A 219 -1.59 10.72 -1.37
C LEU A 219 -0.59 9.83 -0.62
N HIS A 220 -1.07 8.70 -0.08
CA HIS A 220 -0.20 7.73 0.58
C HIS A 220 0.84 7.17 -0.37
N ALA A 221 0.43 6.76 -1.58
CA ALA A 221 1.33 6.27 -2.62
C ALA A 221 2.37 7.34 -3.02
N CYS A 222 1.95 8.59 -3.25
CA CYS A 222 2.88 9.70 -3.55
C CYS A 222 3.88 9.93 -2.42
N ARG A 223 3.43 9.85 -1.16
CA ARG A 223 4.29 10.02 0.02
C ARG A 223 5.33 8.91 0.15
N GLU A 224 4.92 7.65 -0.02
CA GLU A 224 5.83 6.50 0.05
C GLU A 224 6.87 6.56 -1.08
N ARG A 225 6.44 6.86 -2.31
CA ARG A 225 7.34 7.09 -3.46
C ARG A 225 8.33 8.22 -3.17
N PHE A 226 7.87 9.33 -2.61
CA PHE A 226 8.73 10.45 -2.24
C PHE A 226 9.77 10.07 -1.15
N ALA A 227 9.38 9.23 -0.19
CA ALA A 227 10.29 8.75 0.84
C ALA A 227 11.39 7.83 0.27
N THR A 228 11.07 7.04 -0.77
CA THR A 228 11.97 6.06 -1.39
C THR A 228 12.59 6.51 -2.72
N ALA A 229 12.25 7.70 -3.22
CA ALA A 229 12.67 8.20 -4.54
C ALA A 229 14.19 8.14 -4.78
N ARG A 230 15.00 8.35 -3.73
CA ARG A 230 16.47 8.24 -3.81
C ARG A 230 16.95 6.82 -4.09
N ASP A 231 16.22 5.82 -3.58
CA ASP A 231 16.58 4.41 -3.67
C ASP A 231 16.05 3.78 -4.97
N THR A 232 14.90 4.28 -5.47
CA THR A 232 14.24 3.76 -6.68
C THR A 232 14.69 4.43 -7.97
N GLY A 233 15.41 5.55 -7.88
CA GLY A 233 15.79 6.36 -9.06
C GLY A 233 14.60 7.11 -9.69
N GLU A 234 13.44 7.12 -9.05
CA GLU A 234 12.28 7.89 -9.50
C GLU A 234 12.51 9.39 -9.33
N THR A 235 12.09 10.19 -10.32
CA THR A 235 12.21 11.64 -10.23
C THR A 235 11.09 12.24 -9.40
N VAL A 236 11.43 13.22 -8.56
CA VAL A 236 10.43 13.93 -7.73
C VAL A 236 9.40 14.64 -8.59
N ASP A 237 9.76 15.06 -9.81
CA ASP A 237 8.84 15.68 -10.76
C ASP A 237 7.69 14.76 -11.18
N GLN A 238 7.92 13.45 -11.30
CA GLN A 238 6.86 12.49 -11.58
C GLN A 238 5.89 12.41 -10.40
N ILE A 239 6.42 12.35 -9.18
CA ILE A 239 5.61 12.32 -7.97
C ILE A 239 4.76 13.59 -7.83
N VAL A 240 5.35 14.77 -8.08
CA VAL A 240 4.63 16.06 -8.02
C VAL A 240 3.48 16.12 -9.02
N ARG A 241 3.65 15.56 -10.21
CA ARG A 241 2.57 15.47 -11.21
C ARG A 241 1.40 14.60 -10.73
N ASP A 242 1.71 13.54 -10.00
CA ASP A 242 0.71 12.59 -9.49
C ASP A 242 0.00 13.09 -8.23
N VAL A 243 0.58 14.06 -7.51
CA VAL A 243 -0.14 14.71 -6.41
C VAL A 243 -1.34 15.48 -6.96
N PRO A 244 -2.57 15.26 -6.45
CA PRO A 244 -3.77 15.94 -6.95
C PRO A 244 -3.62 17.44 -7.05
N GLN A 245 -4.04 18.00 -8.21
CA GLN A 245 -3.83 19.43 -8.53
C GLN A 245 -4.77 20.35 -7.77
N HIS A 246 -6.00 19.88 -7.49
CA HIS A 246 -7.03 20.66 -6.81
C HIS A 246 -7.09 20.33 -5.33
N ALA A 247 -7.49 21.31 -4.53
CA ALA A 247 -7.75 21.14 -3.11
C ALA A 247 -8.91 20.15 -2.90
N PHE A 248 -8.81 19.38 -1.81
CA PHE A 248 -9.87 18.46 -1.42
C PHE A 248 -10.97 19.16 -0.65
N GLY A 249 -12.20 18.66 -0.78
CA GLY A 249 -13.32 19.10 0.06
C GLY A 249 -13.31 18.48 1.47
N ASN A 250 -12.21 17.85 1.88
CA ASN A 250 -11.99 17.25 3.18
C ASN A 250 -10.71 17.86 3.78
N ASP A 251 -10.86 18.67 4.83
CA ASP A 251 -9.78 19.45 5.43
C ASP A 251 -8.65 18.58 5.98
N TRP A 252 -8.99 17.39 6.50
CA TRP A 252 -7.99 16.44 7.00
C TRP A 252 -7.11 15.87 5.88
N LEU A 253 -7.70 15.57 4.71
CA LEU A 253 -6.93 15.13 3.53
C LEU A 253 -6.16 16.30 2.92
N GLU A 254 -6.75 17.47 2.87
CA GLU A 254 -6.09 18.67 2.35
C GLU A 254 -4.83 19.00 3.15
N SER A 255 -4.91 18.98 4.47
CA SER A 255 -3.72 19.18 5.33
C SER A 255 -2.60 18.17 5.03
N ARG A 256 -2.93 16.93 4.66
CA ARG A 256 -1.94 15.92 4.27
C ARG A 256 -1.32 16.22 2.91
N ARG A 257 -2.13 16.65 1.93
CA ARG A 257 -1.68 17.06 0.61
C ARG A 257 -0.72 18.26 0.70
N GLU A 258 -1.11 19.27 1.45
CA GLU A 258 -0.32 20.47 1.69
C GLU A 258 1.02 20.16 2.38
N LYS A 259 1.00 19.30 3.40
CA LYS A 259 2.21 18.87 4.07
C LYS A 259 3.17 18.14 3.13
N LEU A 260 2.66 17.29 2.25
CA LEU A 260 3.48 16.58 1.24
C LEU A 260 4.10 17.58 0.26
N LEU A 261 3.30 18.50 -0.30
CA LEU A 261 3.80 19.53 -1.22
C LEU A 261 4.83 20.44 -0.56
N PHE A 262 4.63 20.79 0.72
CA PHE A 262 5.60 21.55 1.48
C PHE A 262 6.94 20.82 1.65
N GLN A 263 6.91 19.52 1.95
CA GLN A 263 8.12 18.69 2.05
C GLN A 263 8.85 18.57 0.70
N ILE A 264 8.10 18.42 -0.39
CA ILE A 264 8.64 18.39 -1.75
C ILE A 264 9.30 19.72 -2.09
N GLY A 265 8.65 20.85 -1.78
CA GLY A 265 9.24 22.17 -1.96
C GLY A 265 10.57 22.36 -1.19
N GLN A 266 10.64 21.87 0.06
CA GLN A 266 11.87 21.86 0.82
C GLN A 266 12.97 20.98 0.20
N HIS A 267 12.59 19.89 -0.45
CA HIS A 267 13.54 19.04 -1.16
C HIS A 267 14.13 19.76 -2.37
N TYR A 268 13.31 20.41 -3.20
CA TYR A 268 13.77 21.22 -4.33
C TYR A 268 14.66 22.39 -3.90
N GLU A 269 14.35 23.07 -2.77
CA GLU A 269 15.23 24.11 -2.22
C GLU A 269 16.64 23.58 -1.93
N LYS A 270 16.76 22.35 -1.35
CA LYS A 270 18.05 21.70 -1.07
C LYS A 270 18.84 21.42 -2.35
N LEU A 271 18.15 21.10 -3.42
CA LEU A 271 18.73 20.87 -4.76
C LEU A 271 19.00 22.18 -5.51
N LYS A 272 18.57 23.33 -4.98
CA LYS A 272 18.61 24.65 -5.64
C LYS A 272 17.76 24.69 -6.92
N ASP A 273 16.77 23.81 -7.02
CA ASP A 273 15.74 23.89 -8.06
C ASP A 273 14.64 24.85 -7.59
N TRP A 274 14.83 26.13 -7.94
CA TRP A 274 13.97 27.21 -7.46
C TRP A 274 12.59 27.18 -8.12
N ASP A 275 12.50 26.78 -9.40
CA ASP A 275 11.22 26.66 -10.11
C ASP A 275 10.39 25.51 -9.56
N GLY A 276 11.00 24.35 -9.33
CA GLY A 276 10.35 23.20 -8.69
C GLY A 276 9.87 23.54 -7.28
N ALA A 277 10.72 24.21 -6.48
CA ALA A 277 10.37 24.64 -5.12
C ALA A 277 9.18 25.60 -5.11
N PHE A 278 9.20 26.64 -5.98
CA PHE A 278 8.11 27.59 -6.08
C PHE A 278 6.82 26.91 -6.55
N GLY A 279 6.88 26.05 -7.56
CA GLY A 279 5.73 25.30 -8.07
C GLY A 279 5.06 24.43 -7.02
N ALA A 280 5.84 23.79 -6.14
CA ALA A 280 5.31 23.00 -5.05
C ALA A 280 4.65 23.88 -3.96
N TYR A 281 5.30 24.95 -3.53
CA TYR A 281 4.75 25.86 -2.51
C TYR A 281 3.52 26.63 -2.99
N ALA A 282 3.47 27.04 -4.26
CA ALA A 282 2.32 27.74 -4.84
C ALA A 282 1.02 26.90 -4.80
N ARG A 283 1.15 25.56 -4.72
CA ARG A 283 0.03 24.61 -4.67
C ARG A 283 -0.42 24.28 -3.25
N CYS A 284 0.22 24.80 -2.20
CA CYS A 284 -0.14 24.48 -0.83
C CYS A 284 -0.30 25.74 0.05
N ARG A 285 -1.14 25.60 1.08
CA ARG A 285 -1.38 26.62 2.09
C ARG A 285 -0.81 26.21 3.45
N PHE A 286 0.15 25.28 3.44
CA PHE A 286 0.79 24.84 4.67
C PHE A 286 1.47 26.03 5.35
N PRO A 287 1.41 26.18 6.69
CA PRO A 287 2.03 27.28 7.40
C PRO A 287 3.49 27.46 7.00
N GLY A 288 3.83 28.70 6.62
CA GLY A 288 5.17 29.06 6.14
C GLY A 288 5.44 28.80 4.65
N ALA A 289 4.54 28.18 3.89
CA ALA A 289 4.74 27.95 2.45
C ALA A 289 4.87 29.26 1.67
N ARG A 290 4.03 30.27 2.00
CA ARG A 290 4.08 31.60 1.36
C ARG A 290 5.41 32.31 1.64
N ALA A 291 5.89 32.28 2.87
CA ALA A 291 7.18 32.89 3.23
C ALA A 291 8.34 32.20 2.49
N ARG A 292 8.26 30.86 2.31
CA ARG A 292 9.25 30.14 1.52
C ARG A 292 9.15 30.43 0.04
N SER A 293 7.93 30.58 -0.53
CA SER A 293 7.72 31.00 -1.91
C SER A 293 8.41 32.33 -2.22
N ILE A 294 8.22 33.34 -1.35
CA ILE A 294 8.88 34.65 -1.48
C ILE A 294 10.40 34.50 -1.46
N ARG A 295 10.95 33.78 -0.48
CA ARG A 295 12.40 33.55 -0.36
C ARG A 295 12.98 32.79 -1.56
N VAL A 296 12.26 31.85 -2.12
CA VAL A 296 12.68 31.10 -3.31
C VAL A 296 12.73 32.01 -4.53
N LEU A 297 11.73 32.89 -4.72
CA LEU A 297 11.71 33.86 -5.79
C LEU A 297 12.86 34.89 -5.66
N GLU A 298 13.16 35.37 -4.44
CA GLU A 298 14.33 36.23 -4.18
C GLU A 298 15.63 35.53 -4.57
N LYS A 299 15.81 34.25 -4.19
CA LYS A 299 16.99 33.46 -4.56
C LYS A 299 17.10 33.18 -6.07
N HIS A 300 15.98 33.19 -6.76
CA HIS A 300 15.89 33.02 -8.21
C HIS A 300 15.93 34.39 -8.94
N GLU A 301 16.24 35.49 -8.22
CA GLU A 301 16.32 36.85 -8.73
C GLU A 301 15.02 37.37 -9.39
N ARG A 302 13.86 36.77 -9.03
CA ARG A 302 12.52 37.16 -9.49
C ARG A 302 11.90 38.14 -8.50
N PHE A 303 12.55 39.29 -8.32
CA PHE A 303 12.22 40.28 -7.27
C PHE A 303 10.83 40.90 -7.42
N ASP A 304 10.39 41.17 -8.64
CA ASP A 304 9.05 41.74 -8.88
C ASP A 304 7.95 40.79 -8.39
N HIS A 305 8.05 39.53 -8.73
CA HIS A 305 7.08 38.52 -8.31
C HIS A 305 7.17 38.26 -6.78
N ALA A 306 8.36 38.26 -6.20
CA ALA A 306 8.53 38.16 -4.75
C ALA A 306 7.85 39.35 -4.04
N TYR A 307 8.01 40.57 -4.57
CA TYR A 307 7.36 41.77 -4.03
C TYR A 307 5.83 41.72 -4.12
N GLU A 308 5.28 41.28 -5.25
CA GLU A 308 3.83 41.09 -5.42
C GLU A 308 3.26 40.13 -4.35
N LEU A 309 3.93 38.98 -4.15
CA LEU A 309 3.51 38.02 -3.12
C LEU A 309 3.66 38.58 -1.69
N LEU A 310 4.68 39.38 -1.42
CA LEU A 310 4.86 40.05 -0.13
C LEU A 310 3.73 41.03 0.14
N CYS A 311 3.36 41.88 -0.85
CA CYS A 311 2.23 42.80 -0.74
C CYS A 311 0.91 42.04 -0.49
N ALA A 312 0.69 40.94 -1.21
CA ALA A 312 -0.49 40.10 -1.00
C ALA A 312 -0.49 39.46 0.39
N ALA A 313 0.67 39.08 0.94
CA ALA A 313 0.80 38.53 2.28
C ALA A 313 0.48 39.57 3.38
N GLN A 314 0.84 40.84 3.17
CA GLN A 314 0.51 41.92 4.11
C GLN A 314 -0.99 42.21 4.16
N LEU A 315 -1.70 42.07 3.02
CA LEU A 315 -3.16 42.28 2.94
C LEU A 315 -3.95 41.11 3.54
N ALA A 316 -3.40 39.90 3.52
CA ALA A 316 -4.03 38.69 4.04
C ALA A 316 -2.99 37.87 4.79
N PRO A 317 -2.65 38.18 6.04
CA PRO A 317 -1.68 37.44 6.83
C PRO A 317 -2.15 36.00 7.10
N GLU A 318 -1.21 35.05 7.18
CA GLU A 318 -1.51 33.63 7.47
C GLU A 318 -1.83 33.39 8.96
N SER A 319 -1.46 34.31 9.84
CA SER A 319 -1.77 34.27 11.27
C SER A 319 -1.95 35.68 11.81
N ASP A 320 -2.76 35.82 12.86
CA ASP A 320 -2.98 37.07 13.60
C ASP A 320 -1.83 37.42 14.57
N ALA A 321 -0.63 36.91 14.34
CA ALA A 321 0.55 37.10 15.18
C ALA A 321 1.39 38.28 14.75
#